data_9cee2cba8949e8ff6da12878f3f8004e
#
_entry.id   9cee2cba8949e8ff6da12878f3f8004e
#
_cell.length_a   1.000
_cell.length_b   1.000
_cell.length_c   1.000
_cell.angle_alpha   90.00
_cell.angle_beta   90.00
_cell.angle_gamma   90.00
#
_symmetry.space_group_name_H-M   'P 1'
#
loop_
_entity.id
_entity.type
_entity.pdbx_description
1 polymer ?
#
loop_
_entity_poly.entity_id
_entity_poly.type
_entity_poly.pdbx_seq_one_letter_code
_entity_poly.pdbx_strand_id
1 'polypeptide(L)'
;DGAELDNSVVSYDLGTVTDDGKVTVNGAAVDVNTLIEKWTAPLEKVFPTKAECPEIAVDIPLFTERNTSSPAIKTAKPTVFIPVFPGTNCEVDSARAFEKAGANVELLIVKNLTSAHIEETIKAMEKIISKSQMIMFPGGFSGGDEPDGSGKFIATTFRNPRIANAVNEMLKNRDGLMLGICNGFQALIKLGLVPYGEIRELKPTDPTLTFNTIGRHISHMAYTRVTSVKSPWFASVNAGDVFAIPVSHGEGRFMADEATVKMLAENGQIATQYVDLSLIHI
;
A
#
# COMPACT_ATOMS: atom_id res chain seq x y z
N ASP A 1 -25.73 -19.98 -7.14
CA ASP A 1 -24.62 -20.85 -6.68
C ASP A 1 -25.05 -21.94 -5.68
N GLY A 2 -26.34 -22.30 -5.59
CA GLY A 2 -26.80 -23.45 -4.79
C GLY A 2 -26.71 -23.31 -3.27
N ALA A 3 -26.50 -22.10 -2.74
CA ALA A 3 -26.59 -21.85 -1.32
C ALA A 3 -28.07 -21.90 -0.90
N GLU A 4 -28.43 -22.82 0.00
CA GLU A 4 -29.74 -22.81 0.63
C GLU A 4 -29.84 -21.57 1.55
N LEU A 5 -30.73 -20.66 1.20
CA LEU A 5 -31.04 -19.50 2.03
C LEU A 5 -32.02 -19.92 3.15
N ASP A 6 -31.82 -19.37 4.35
CA ASP A 6 -32.74 -19.53 5.46
C ASP A 6 -34.15 -19.07 5.02
N ASN A 7 -35.18 -19.85 5.39
CA ASN A 7 -36.57 -19.55 5.05
C ASN A 7 -37.08 -18.21 5.60
N SER A 8 -36.33 -17.55 6.46
CA SER A 8 -36.60 -16.17 6.93
C SER A 8 -36.20 -15.09 5.94
N VAL A 9 -35.42 -15.43 4.90
CA VAL A 9 -34.96 -14.49 3.87
C VAL A 9 -35.86 -14.57 2.65
N VAL A 10 -36.50 -13.46 2.31
CA VAL A 10 -37.28 -13.37 1.05
C VAL A 10 -36.31 -13.33 -0.12
N SER A 11 -36.36 -14.32 -0.99
CA SER A 11 -35.52 -14.39 -2.20
C SER A 11 -36.37 -14.48 -3.47
N TYR A 12 -35.86 -13.90 -4.55
CA TYR A 12 -36.47 -13.95 -5.86
C TYR A 12 -35.47 -14.50 -6.87
N ASP A 13 -35.91 -15.41 -7.69
CA ASP A 13 -35.13 -15.84 -8.85
C ASP A 13 -35.23 -14.75 -9.93
N LEU A 14 -34.11 -14.12 -10.24
CA LEU A 14 -34.02 -13.05 -11.27
C LEU A 14 -33.61 -13.58 -12.63
N GLY A 15 -33.09 -14.81 -12.70
CA GLY A 15 -32.63 -15.42 -13.94
C GLY A 15 -31.40 -16.29 -13.80
N THR A 16 -30.83 -16.67 -14.92
CA THR A 16 -29.67 -17.55 -15.03
C THR A 16 -28.49 -16.81 -15.62
N VAL A 17 -27.30 -17.01 -15.05
CA VAL A 17 -26.04 -16.49 -15.62
C VAL A 17 -25.68 -17.31 -16.85
N THR A 18 -25.38 -16.62 -17.95
CA THR A 18 -24.95 -17.20 -19.25
C THR A 18 -23.55 -16.70 -19.60
N ASP A 19 -22.90 -17.35 -20.54
CA ASP A 19 -21.56 -17.01 -21.05
C ASP A 19 -21.60 -16.38 -22.46
N ASP A 20 -22.79 -16.01 -22.94
CA ASP A 20 -23.01 -15.47 -24.29
C ASP A 20 -22.68 -13.96 -24.43
N GLY A 21 -22.21 -13.32 -23.34
CA GLY A 21 -21.86 -11.89 -23.30
C GLY A 21 -23.05 -10.95 -23.44
N LYS A 22 -24.28 -11.43 -23.19
CA LYS A 22 -25.52 -10.66 -23.31
C LYS A 22 -26.33 -10.62 -22.02
N VAL A 23 -27.11 -9.58 -21.87
CA VAL A 23 -28.21 -9.51 -20.89
C VAL A 23 -29.52 -9.66 -21.64
N THR A 24 -30.26 -10.70 -21.31
CA THR A 24 -31.58 -10.98 -21.94
C THR A 24 -32.68 -10.75 -20.92
N VAL A 25 -33.61 -9.84 -21.22
CA VAL A 25 -34.78 -9.54 -20.40
C VAL A 25 -36.03 -9.66 -21.24
N ASN A 26 -36.95 -10.52 -20.83
CA ASN A 26 -38.22 -10.76 -21.57
C ASN A 26 -38.03 -11.02 -23.09
N GLY A 27 -37.00 -11.77 -23.45
CA GLY A 27 -36.67 -12.10 -24.81
C GLY A 27 -35.90 -11.04 -25.62
N ALA A 28 -35.67 -9.86 -25.05
CA ALA A 28 -34.82 -8.83 -25.66
C ALA A 28 -33.38 -8.98 -25.15
N ALA A 29 -32.44 -9.21 -26.05
CA ALA A 29 -31.03 -9.39 -25.76
C ALA A 29 -30.21 -8.16 -26.12
N VAL A 30 -29.35 -7.69 -25.21
CA VAL A 30 -28.42 -6.58 -25.42
C VAL A 30 -27.02 -7.03 -25.03
N ASP A 31 -26.03 -6.69 -25.84
CA ASP A 31 -24.62 -6.95 -25.56
C ASP A 31 -24.15 -6.21 -24.31
N VAL A 32 -23.37 -6.88 -23.44
CA VAL A 32 -22.89 -6.33 -22.16
C VAL A 32 -22.01 -5.11 -22.39
N ASN A 33 -21.15 -5.10 -23.41
CA ASN A 33 -20.28 -3.96 -23.69
C ASN A 33 -21.10 -2.73 -24.11
N THR A 34 -22.16 -2.94 -24.89
CA THR A 34 -23.10 -1.86 -25.25
C THR A 34 -23.78 -1.26 -24.02
N LEU A 35 -24.12 -2.08 -23.02
CA LEU A 35 -24.69 -1.60 -21.77
C LEU A 35 -23.66 -0.81 -20.93
N ILE A 36 -22.42 -1.31 -20.85
CA ILE A 36 -21.32 -0.63 -20.18
C ILE A 36 -21.05 0.74 -20.82
N GLU A 37 -20.95 0.78 -22.15
CA GLU A 37 -20.76 2.06 -22.87
C GLU A 37 -21.87 3.06 -22.58
N LYS A 38 -23.13 2.64 -22.63
CA LYS A 38 -24.27 3.50 -22.31
C LYS A 38 -24.30 3.96 -20.86
N TRP A 39 -23.81 3.15 -19.95
CA TRP A 39 -23.76 3.47 -18.54
C TRP A 39 -22.63 4.47 -18.22
N THR A 40 -21.46 4.30 -18.83
CA THR A 40 -20.29 5.17 -18.57
C THR A 40 -20.33 6.48 -19.33
N ALA A 41 -20.84 6.49 -20.58
CA ALA A 41 -20.81 7.66 -21.46
C ALA A 41 -21.35 8.99 -20.89
N PRO A 42 -22.44 9.02 -20.08
CA PRO A 42 -22.97 10.29 -19.59
C PRO A 42 -22.01 11.10 -18.73
N LEU A 43 -21.14 10.42 -17.98
CA LEU A 43 -20.19 11.07 -17.06
C LEU A 43 -18.74 11.04 -17.56
N GLU A 44 -18.47 10.40 -18.69
CA GLU A 44 -17.11 10.18 -19.19
C GLU A 44 -16.32 11.50 -19.39
N LYS A 45 -16.99 12.58 -19.77
CA LYS A 45 -16.38 13.91 -19.96
C LYS A 45 -15.94 14.57 -18.63
N VAL A 46 -16.59 14.23 -17.54
CA VAL A 46 -16.35 14.84 -16.21
C VAL A 46 -15.56 13.91 -15.32
N PHE A 47 -15.86 12.61 -15.40
CA PHE A 47 -15.20 11.55 -14.65
C PHE A 47 -14.75 10.44 -15.62
N PRO A 48 -13.64 10.65 -16.33
CA PRO A 48 -13.15 9.66 -17.30
C PRO A 48 -12.89 8.32 -16.62
N THR A 49 -13.24 7.23 -17.30
CA THR A 49 -12.97 5.87 -16.82
C THR A 49 -11.54 5.43 -17.12
N LYS A 50 -10.89 6.08 -18.09
CA LYS A 50 -9.51 5.82 -18.50
C LYS A 50 -8.70 7.12 -18.48
N ALA A 51 -7.46 7.04 -18.05
CA ALA A 51 -6.50 8.13 -18.20
C ALA A 51 -5.68 7.93 -19.49
N GLU A 52 -5.34 9.03 -20.13
CA GLU A 52 -4.28 9.02 -21.14
C GLU A 52 -2.95 8.89 -20.41
N CYS A 53 -2.31 7.75 -20.51
CA CYS A 53 -0.95 7.55 -20.00
C CYS A 53 -0.01 7.39 -21.19
N PRO A 54 1.15 8.07 -21.21
CA PRO A 54 2.19 7.71 -22.14
C PRO A 54 2.58 6.25 -21.87
N GLU A 55 2.60 5.42 -22.90
CA GLU A 55 3.07 4.04 -22.82
C GLU A 55 4.57 4.04 -22.53
N ILE A 56 4.94 4.13 -21.27
CA ILE A 56 6.30 3.82 -20.82
C ILE A 56 6.20 2.46 -20.15
N ALA A 57 6.22 1.42 -20.96
CA ALA A 57 6.38 0.06 -20.45
C ALA A 57 7.85 -0.12 -20.04
N VAL A 58 8.14 0.04 -18.77
CA VAL A 58 9.43 -0.35 -18.21
C VAL A 58 9.35 -1.83 -17.91
N ASP A 59 10.10 -2.66 -18.64
CA ASP A 59 10.23 -4.07 -18.27
C ASP A 59 11.17 -4.19 -17.07
N ILE A 60 10.61 -4.60 -15.92
CA ILE A 60 11.36 -4.81 -14.71
C ILE A 60 11.83 -6.27 -14.67
N PRO A 61 13.15 -6.53 -14.71
CA PRO A 61 13.68 -7.88 -14.66
C PRO A 61 13.34 -8.55 -13.33
N LEU A 62 13.15 -9.88 -13.37
CA LEU A 62 12.90 -10.65 -12.16
C LEU A 62 14.17 -10.77 -11.32
N PHE A 63 14.08 -10.34 -10.06
CA PHE A 63 15.13 -10.48 -9.06
C PHE A 63 14.77 -11.68 -8.15
N THR A 64 15.49 -12.80 -8.32
CA THR A 64 15.18 -14.08 -7.67
C THR A 64 16.02 -14.36 -6.42
N GLU A 65 17.04 -13.56 -6.14
CA GLU A 65 17.87 -13.73 -4.96
C GLU A 65 17.12 -13.33 -3.70
N ARG A 66 17.03 -14.26 -2.75
CA ARG A 66 16.39 -14.02 -1.45
C ARG A 66 17.42 -13.59 -0.42
N ASN A 67 17.03 -12.63 0.41
CA ASN A 67 17.76 -12.39 1.64
C ASN A 67 17.44 -13.52 2.65
N THR A 68 18.39 -14.38 2.88
CA THR A 68 18.31 -15.51 3.85
C THR A 68 18.96 -15.19 5.18
N SER A 69 19.42 -13.96 5.39
CA SER A 69 20.05 -13.53 6.64
C SER A 69 19.05 -13.65 7.81
N SER A 70 19.54 -14.20 8.91
CA SER A 70 18.80 -14.16 10.18
C SER A 70 19.04 -12.82 10.88
N PRO A 71 18.04 -12.24 11.55
CA PRO A 71 18.23 -11.01 12.30
C PRO A 71 19.23 -11.21 13.44
N ALA A 72 19.99 -10.17 13.79
CA ALA A 72 20.96 -10.19 14.87
C ALA A 72 20.31 -10.56 16.22
N ILE A 73 19.09 -10.07 16.45
CA ILE A 73 18.32 -10.38 17.65
C ILE A 73 17.13 -11.25 17.27
N LYS A 74 17.16 -12.50 17.71
CA LYS A 74 16.07 -13.46 17.52
C LYS A 74 15.07 -13.34 18.65
N THR A 75 13.79 -13.24 18.31
CA THR A 75 12.69 -13.27 19.26
C THR A 75 11.64 -14.29 18.82
N ALA A 76 11.10 -15.04 19.79
CA ALA A 76 10.08 -16.05 19.50
C ALA A 76 8.75 -15.42 19.05
N LYS A 77 8.45 -14.23 19.53
CA LYS A 77 7.23 -13.50 19.19
C LYS A 77 7.57 -12.02 18.97
N PRO A 78 7.77 -11.61 17.71
CA PRO A 78 8.15 -10.23 17.41
C PRO A 78 7.05 -9.25 17.76
N THR A 79 7.43 -8.04 18.13
CA THR A 79 6.50 -6.94 18.41
C THR A 79 6.46 -6.00 17.22
N VAL A 80 5.24 -5.68 16.78
CA VAL A 80 4.93 -4.68 15.75
C VAL A 80 4.37 -3.44 16.40
N PHE A 81 5.00 -2.31 16.19
CA PHE A 81 4.48 -1.01 16.57
C PHE A 81 3.63 -0.41 15.45
N ILE A 82 2.40 -0.01 15.76
CA ILE A 82 1.49 0.65 14.83
C ILE A 82 1.09 2.01 15.42
N PRO A 83 1.68 3.12 14.98
CA PRO A 83 1.23 4.45 15.39
C PRO A 83 -0.10 4.80 14.71
N VAL A 84 -1.04 5.31 15.49
CA VAL A 84 -2.37 5.72 15.02
C VAL A 84 -2.45 7.24 15.07
N PHE A 85 -2.38 7.85 13.91
CA PHE A 85 -2.49 9.30 13.75
C PHE A 85 -3.96 9.73 13.58
N PRO A 86 -4.33 10.97 13.90
CA PRO A 86 -5.63 11.50 13.48
C PRO A 86 -5.82 11.32 11.97
N GLY A 87 -6.91 10.64 11.57
CA GLY A 87 -7.19 10.29 10.18
C GLY A 87 -6.59 8.97 9.68
N THR A 88 -5.83 8.23 10.52
CA THR A 88 -5.43 6.85 10.22
C THR A 88 -6.67 5.95 10.15
N ASN A 89 -6.67 5.05 9.17
CA ASN A 89 -7.64 3.96 9.05
C ASN A 89 -6.89 2.64 8.90
N CYS A 90 -7.61 1.52 9.05
CA CYS A 90 -7.07 0.18 8.90
C CYS A 90 -6.04 -0.25 9.96
N GLU A 91 -5.88 0.49 11.07
CA GLU A 91 -4.99 0.10 12.16
C GLU A 91 -5.44 -1.20 12.83
N VAL A 92 -6.75 -1.38 12.99
CA VAL A 92 -7.33 -2.59 13.59
C VAL A 92 -7.15 -3.80 12.67
N ASP A 93 -7.38 -3.64 11.36
CA ASP A 93 -7.21 -4.72 10.39
C ASP A 93 -5.73 -5.09 10.23
N SER A 94 -4.85 -4.09 10.23
CA SER A 94 -3.41 -4.29 10.25
C SER A 94 -2.95 -5.04 11.50
N ALA A 95 -3.44 -4.64 12.68
CA ALA A 95 -3.15 -5.32 13.94
C ALA A 95 -3.56 -6.80 13.89
N ARG A 96 -4.79 -7.09 13.47
CA ARG A 96 -5.31 -8.46 13.32
C ARG A 96 -4.47 -9.31 12.36
N ALA A 97 -4.00 -8.73 11.27
CA ALA A 97 -3.16 -9.44 10.30
C ALA A 97 -1.82 -9.88 10.94
N PHE A 98 -1.16 -8.98 11.68
CA PHE A 98 0.07 -9.29 12.39
C PHE A 98 -0.13 -10.27 13.55
N GLU A 99 -1.21 -10.13 14.32
CA GLU A 99 -1.56 -11.06 15.40
C GLU A 99 -1.84 -12.47 14.86
N LYS A 100 -2.57 -12.56 13.73
CA LYS A 100 -2.82 -13.84 13.03
C LYS A 100 -1.52 -14.49 12.54
N ALA A 101 -0.53 -13.68 12.16
CA ALA A 101 0.81 -14.14 11.80
C ALA A 101 1.69 -14.48 13.02
N GLY A 102 1.20 -14.32 14.25
CA GLY A 102 1.89 -14.69 15.48
C GLY A 102 2.70 -13.57 16.15
N ALA A 103 2.59 -12.33 15.69
CA ALA A 103 3.26 -11.19 16.32
C ALA A 103 2.49 -10.65 17.55
N ASN A 104 3.19 -9.91 18.42
CA ASN A 104 2.56 -8.98 19.35
C ASN A 104 2.35 -7.64 18.66
N VAL A 105 1.22 -6.98 18.91
CA VAL A 105 0.96 -5.65 18.36
C VAL A 105 0.83 -4.63 19.47
N GLU A 106 1.54 -3.50 19.33
CA GLU A 106 1.38 -2.33 20.16
C GLU A 106 0.83 -1.16 19.34
N LEU A 107 -0.41 -0.78 19.62
CA LEU A 107 -1.07 0.41 19.06
C LEU A 107 -0.81 1.61 19.99
N LEU A 108 -0.45 2.75 19.42
CA LEU A 108 -0.35 4.01 20.13
C LEU A 108 -1.09 5.12 19.38
N ILE A 109 -2.09 5.70 20.03
CA ILE A 109 -2.78 6.89 19.52
C ILE A 109 -1.87 8.10 19.70
N VAL A 110 -1.56 8.76 18.59
CA VAL A 110 -0.76 9.98 18.54
C VAL A 110 -1.60 11.16 18.98
N LYS A 111 -1.29 11.71 20.15
CA LYS A 111 -1.96 12.88 20.73
C LYS A 111 -1.25 14.15 20.28
N ASN A 112 -1.99 15.11 19.72
CA ASN A 112 -1.44 16.34 19.15
C ASN A 112 -2.17 17.63 19.59
N LEU A 113 -3.06 17.56 20.61
CA LEU A 113 -3.89 18.71 20.99
C LEU A 113 -3.11 19.78 21.78
N THR A 114 -2.06 19.39 22.50
CA THR A 114 -1.22 20.31 23.30
C THR A 114 0.24 19.92 23.19
N SER A 115 1.14 20.84 23.50
CA SER A 115 2.59 20.56 23.55
C SER A 115 2.93 19.43 24.52
N ALA A 116 2.22 19.34 25.66
CA ALA A 116 2.39 18.25 26.61
C ALA A 116 2.00 16.89 26.03
N HIS A 117 0.90 16.83 25.29
CA HIS A 117 0.46 15.62 24.58
C HIS A 117 1.48 15.17 23.54
N ILE A 118 2.06 16.12 22.79
CA ILE A 118 3.11 15.82 21.80
C ILE A 118 4.34 15.22 22.48
N GLU A 119 4.81 15.85 23.56
CA GLU A 119 5.99 15.35 24.30
C GLU A 119 5.74 13.99 24.94
N GLU A 120 4.56 13.75 25.52
CA GLU A 120 4.13 12.44 26.03
C GLU A 120 4.15 11.38 24.93
N THR A 121 3.59 11.72 23.76
CA THR A 121 3.53 10.82 22.61
C THR A 121 4.93 10.46 22.11
N ILE A 122 5.83 11.46 21.95
CA ILE A 122 7.21 11.23 21.52
C ILE A 122 7.95 10.28 22.48
N LYS A 123 7.81 10.49 23.80
CA LYS A 123 8.41 9.60 24.82
C LYS A 123 7.86 8.17 24.74
N ALA A 124 6.56 8.04 24.57
CA ALA A 124 5.91 6.74 24.43
C ALA A 124 6.37 6.02 23.17
N MET A 125 6.40 6.72 22.02
CA MET A 125 6.88 6.17 20.76
C MET A 125 8.32 5.68 20.84
N GLU A 126 9.23 6.50 21.35
CA GLU A 126 10.63 6.13 21.54
C GLU A 126 10.77 4.83 22.35
N LYS A 127 10.05 4.75 23.49
CA LYS A 127 10.02 3.56 24.35
C LYS A 127 9.47 2.33 23.65
N ILE A 128 8.43 2.47 22.83
CA ILE A 128 7.85 1.34 22.09
C ILE A 128 8.80 0.90 20.97
N ILE A 129 9.32 1.84 20.17
CA ILE A 129 10.23 1.55 19.08
C ILE A 129 11.50 0.83 19.57
N SER A 130 12.03 1.23 20.76
CA SER A 130 13.25 0.63 21.32
C SER A 130 13.14 -0.87 21.59
N LYS A 131 11.94 -1.41 21.74
CA LYS A 131 11.68 -2.84 21.99
C LYS A 131 10.99 -3.56 20.82
N SER A 132 10.53 -2.83 19.80
CA SER A 132 9.84 -3.40 18.64
C SER A 132 10.83 -3.93 17.62
N GLN A 133 10.43 -4.97 16.88
CA GLN A 133 11.15 -5.51 15.73
C GLN A 133 10.61 -4.98 14.42
N MET A 134 9.36 -4.50 14.42
CA MET A 134 8.72 -3.99 13.21
C MET A 134 7.94 -2.71 13.53
N ILE A 135 7.85 -1.84 12.52
CA ILE A 135 6.93 -0.69 12.52
C ILE A 135 6.04 -0.81 11.29
N MET A 136 4.73 -0.66 11.50
CA MET A 136 3.75 -0.65 10.42
C MET A 136 3.03 0.71 10.38
N PHE A 137 3.08 1.37 9.23
CA PHE A 137 2.29 2.56 8.95
C PHE A 137 1.02 2.18 8.20
N PRO A 138 -0.16 2.29 8.80
CA PRO A 138 -1.42 1.98 8.15
C PRO A 138 -1.77 2.98 7.05
N GLY A 139 -2.79 2.65 6.30
CA GLY A 139 -3.44 3.56 5.37
C GLY A 139 -4.34 4.58 6.05
N GLY A 140 -5.02 5.37 5.26
CA GLY A 140 -5.94 6.41 5.69
C GLY A 140 -5.53 7.78 5.18
N PHE A 141 -5.86 8.81 5.96
CA PHE A 141 -5.72 10.22 5.60
C PHE A 141 -5.14 10.99 6.78
N SER A 142 -3.91 10.67 7.19
CA SER A 142 -3.27 11.26 8.36
C SER A 142 -3.15 12.78 8.26
N GLY A 143 -3.70 13.49 9.25
CA GLY A 143 -3.70 14.94 9.28
C GLY A 143 -4.65 15.60 8.30
N GLY A 144 -5.59 14.84 7.66
CA GLY A 144 -6.62 15.33 6.76
C GLY A 144 -6.22 15.41 5.28
N ASP A 145 -5.12 14.78 4.89
CA ASP A 145 -4.60 14.75 3.51
C ASP A 145 -4.67 16.10 2.79
N GLU A 146 -3.80 16.99 3.20
CA GLU A 146 -3.56 18.23 2.46
C GLU A 146 -3.15 17.90 1.02
N PRO A 147 -3.58 18.69 0.01
CA PRO A 147 -3.32 18.43 -1.41
C PRO A 147 -1.84 18.19 -1.76
N ASP A 148 -0.93 18.73 -0.97
CA ASP A 148 0.51 18.62 -1.20
C ASP A 148 1.18 17.54 -0.37
N GLY A 149 0.41 16.64 0.26
CA GLY A 149 1.19 15.84 1.12
C GLY A 149 0.61 14.79 1.96
N SER A 150 -0.07 13.89 1.36
CA SER A 150 -0.39 12.62 2.01
C SER A 150 0.82 12.04 2.74
N GLY A 151 0.65 11.71 4.02
CA GLY A 151 1.72 11.23 4.89
C GLY A 151 2.63 12.30 5.51
N LYS A 152 2.41 13.60 5.29
CA LYS A 152 3.21 14.68 5.88
C LYS A 152 3.22 14.64 7.41
N PHE A 153 2.08 14.41 8.02
CA PHE A 153 1.98 14.41 9.49
C PHE A 153 2.80 13.26 10.10
N ILE A 154 2.72 12.06 9.53
CA ILE A 154 3.55 10.93 9.90
C ILE A 154 5.03 11.30 9.72
N ALA A 155 5.39 11.79 8.54
CA ALA A 155 6.77 12.14 8.20
C ALA A 155 7.33 13.22 9.15
N THR A 156 6.56 14.26 9.44
CA THR A 156 6.98 15.32 10.38
C THR A 156 7.24 14.77 11.78
N THR A 157 6.35 13.89 12.27
CA THR A 157 6.51 13.26 13.59
C THR A 157 7.75 12.37 13.64
N PHE A 158 7.98 11.56 12.59
CA PHE A 158 9.12 10.63 12.53
C PHE A 158 10.47 11.32 12.26
N ARG A 159 10.48 12.57 11.80
CA ARG A 159 11.69 13.42 11.74
C ARG A 159 12.10 13.98 13.08
N ASN A 160 11.28 13.84 14.13
CA ASN A 160 11.74 14.19 15.49
C ASN A 160 13.02 13.40 15.82
N PRO A 161 14.12 14.06 16.26
CA PRO A 161 15.41 13.40 16.44
C PRO A 161 15.38 12.16 17.32
N ARG A 162 14.57 12.16 18.38
CA ARG A 162 14.44 11.00 19.30
C ARG A 162 13.82 9.81 18.58
N ILE A 163 12.75 10.04 17.81
CA ILE A 163 12.07 8.99 17.06
C ILE A 163 12.96 8.51 15.91
N ALA A 164 13.57 9.43 15.15
CA ALA A 164 14.46 9.10 14.06
C ALA A 164 15.65 8.24 14.51
N ASN A 165 16.25 8.58 15.67
CA ASN A 165 17.34 7.79 16.25
C ASN A 165 16.85 6.38 16.65
N ALA A 166 15.68 6.26 17.28
CA ALA A 166 15.12 4.97 17.68
C ALA A 166 14.79 4.08 16.46
N VAL A 167 14.28 4.68 15.37
CA VAL A 167 14.03 3.99 14.09
C VAL A 167 15.34 3.52 13.46
N ASN A 168 16.33 4.39 13.36
CA ASN A 168 17.62 4.04 12.79
C ASN A 168 18.32 2.93 13.58
N GLU A 169 18.24 2.99 14.93
CA GLU A 169 18.74 1.92 15.82
C GLU A 169 18.02 0.58 15.54
N MET A 170 16.70 0.61 15.40
CA MET A 170 15.93 -0.58 15.06
C MET A 170 16.33 -1.16 13.71
N LEU A 171 16.46 -0.33 12.68
CA LEU A 171 16.77 -0.79 11.32
C LEU A 171 18.23 -1.25 11.16
N LYS A 172 19.20 -0.47 11.67
CA LYS A 172 20.63 -0.70 11.41
C LYS A 172 21.28 -1.68 12.37
N ASN A 173 20.87 -1.71 13.65
CA ASN A 173 21.55 -2.50 14.66
C ASN A 173 20.74 -3.69 15.15
N ARG A 174 19.42 -3.74 14.86
CA ARG A 174 18.56 -4.84 15.28
C ARG A 174 17.89 -5.55 14.10
N ASP A 175 18.26 -5.21 12.87
CA ASP A 175 17.70 -5.79 11.64
C ASP A 175 16.16 -5.73 11.58
N GLY A 176 15.58 -4.65 12.12
CA GLY A 176 14.14 -4.45 12.14
C GLY A 176 13.56 -4.16 10.77
N LEU A 177 12.25 -4.27 10.65
CA LEU A 177 11.52 -4.07 9.40
C LEU A 177 10.51 -2.93 9.52
N MET A 178 10.26 -2.29 8.39
CA MET A 178 9.15 -1.33 8.25
C MET A 178 8.24 -1.72 7.10
N LEU A 179 6.94 -1.49 7.29
CA LEU A 179 5.92 -1.65 6.26
C LEU A 179 5.06 -0.39 6.24
N GLY A 180 4.71 0.10 5.06
CA GLY A 180 3.77 1.19 4.88
C GLY A 180 2.76 0.85 3.80
N ILE A 181 1.47 1.02 4.09
CA ILE A 181 0.39 0.78 3.14
C ILE A 181 -0.30 2.11 2.82
N CYS A 182 -0.50 2.42 1.53
CA CYS A 182 -1.19 3.61 1.05
C CYS A 182 -0.60 4.90 1.68
N ASN A 183 -1.31 5.57 2.58
CA ASN A 183 -0.82 6.74 3.32
C ASN A 183 0.48 6.47 4.08
N GLY A 184 0.63 5.27 4.64
CA GLY A 184 1.88 4.84 5.27
C GLY A 184 3.04 4.69 4.27
N PHE A 185 2.78 4.23 3.06
CA PHE A 185 3.80 4.16 2.01
C PHE A 185 4.23 5.56 1.56
N GLN A 186 3.28 6.49 1.42
CA GLN A 186 3.58 7.90 1.15
C GLN A 186 4.51 8.48 2.22
N ALA A 187 4.27 8.15 3.50
CA ALA A 187 5.14 8.58 4.59
C ALA A 187 6.55 7.98 4.51
N LEU A 188 6.68 6.68 4.17
CA LEU A 188 7.99 6.03 3.99
C LEU A 188 8.80 6.71 2.88
N ILE A 189 8.18 7.05 1.76
CA ILE A 189 8.82 7.79 0.68
C ILE A 189 9.26 9.18 1.16
N LYS A 190 8.37 9.93 1.82
CA LYS A 190 8.68 11.28 2.34
C LYS A 190 9.76 11.31 3.42
N LEU A 191 9.97 10.23 4.12
CA LEU A 191 11.04 10.07 5.09
C LEU A 191 12.38 9.68 4.47
N GLY A 192 12.38 9.19 3.23
CA GLY A 192 13.55 8.60 2.59
C GLY A 192 13.78 7.14 2.97
N LEU A 193 12.95 6.56 3.83
CA LEU A 193 13.04 5.14 4.20
C LEU A 193 12.88 4.22 2.98
N VAL A 194 12.04 4.62 2.04
CA VAL A 194 11.98 4.04 0.70
C VAL A 194 12.40 5.12 -0.29
N PRO A 195 13.42 4.89 -1.12
CA PRO A 195 14.18 3.65 -1.32
C PRO A 195 15.49 3.55 -0.52
N TYR A 196 15.85 4.53 0.32
CA TYR A 196 17.20 4.67 0.85
C TYR A 196 17.47 3.91 2.16
N GLY A 197 16.43 3.44 2.86
CA GLY A 197 16.58 2.67 4.10
C GLY A 197 16.93 3.50 5.34
N GLU A 198 16.85 4.83 5.27
CA GLU A 198 17.10 5.72 6.40
C GLU A 198 16.24 6.98 6.34
N ILE A 199 15.99 7.58 7.51
CA ILE A 199 15.34 8.87 7.60
C ILE A 199 16.35 9.96 7.20
N ARG A 200 16.05 10.68 6.12
CA ARG A 200 16.92 11.72 5.57
C ARG A 200 16.11 12.89 5.02
N GLU A 201 16.76 14.01 4.79
CA GLU A 201 16.20 15.10 4.00
C GLU A 201 16.17 14.71 2.51
N LEU A 202 15.01 14.95 1.89
CA LEU A 202 14.82 14.66 0.47
C LEU A 202 15.30 15.82 -0.39
N LYS A 203 15.88 15.48 -1.52
CA LYS A 203 16.23 16.40 -2.59
C LYS A 203 15.08 16.52 -3.61
N PRO A 204 15.00 17.59 -4.39
CA PRO A 204 13.98 17.74 -5.42
C PRO A 204 13.99 16.62 -6.50
N THR A 205 15.10 15.92 -6.64
CA THR A 205 15.29 14.80 -7.59
C THR A 205 14.97 13.42 -6.99
N ASP A 206 14.72 13.36 -5.69
CA ASP A 206 14.41 12.07 -5.04
C ASP A 206 13.02 11.57 -5.46
N PRO A 207 12.81 10.24 -5.42
CA PRO A 207 11.51 9.64 -5.73
C PRO A 207 10.40 10.21 -4.87
N THR A 208 9.21 10.32 -5.46
CA THR A 208 8.00 10.77 -4.77
C THR A 208 6.77 9.99 -5.21
N LEU A 209 5.72 10.06 -4.42
CA LEU A 209 4.37 9.67 -4.82
C LEU A 209 3.56 10.93 -5.11
N THR A 210 2.83 10.92 -6.20
CA THR A 210 2.01 12.05 -6.65
C THR A 210 0.63 11.58 -7.12
N PHE A 211 -0.20 12.54 -7.54
CA PHE A 211 -1.56 12.30 -8.00
C PHE A 211 -1.64 11.28 -9.14
N ASN A 212 -2.70 10.48 -9.11
CA ASN A 212 -3.07 9.64 -10.24
C ASN A 212 -3.25 10.49 -11.51
N THR A 213 -2.81 9.98 -12.66
CA THR A 213 -2.98 10.68 -13.95
C THR A 213 -4.44 10.94 -14.31
N ILE A 214 -5.36 10.11 -13.83
CA ILE A 214 -6.80 10.31 -14.00
C ILE A 214 -7.37 11.48 -13.18
N GLY A 215 -6.57 12.12 -12.32
CA GLY A 215 -6.95 13.30 -11.55
C GLY A 215 -7.95 13.04 -10.41
N ARG A 216 -8.17 11.80 -10.01
CA ARG A 216 -9.10 11.44 -8.94
C ARG A 216 -8.68 10.17 -8.20
N HIS A 217 -9.36 9.91 -7.08
CA HIS A 217 -9.24 8.65 -6.34
C HIS A 217 -9.71 7.47 -7.19
N ILE A 218 -8.94 6.37 -7.18
CA ILE A 218 -9.27 5.11 -7.83
C ILE A 218 -9.34 4.02 -6.77
N SER A 219 -10.39 3.20 -6.85
CA SER A 219 -10.57 2.02 -6.00
C SER A 219 -11.02 0.85 -6.89
N HIS A 220 -10.14 -0.13 -7.07
CA HIS A 220 -10.43 -1.34 -7.84
C HIS A 220 -9.45 -2.48 -7.50
N MET A 221 -9.72 -3.67 -8.02
CA MET A 221 -8.77 -4.79 -7.97
C MET A 221 -7.75 -4.64 -9.09
N ALA A 222 -6.47 -4.62 -8.74
CA ALA A 222 -5.37 -4.57 -9.70
C ALA A 222 -4.56 -5.86 -9.63
N TYR A 223 -4.06 -6.32 -10.78
CA TYR A 223 -3.12 -7.44 -10.82
C TYR A 223 -1.70 -6.92 -10.67
N THR A 224 -0.93 -7.56 -9.79
CA THR A 224 0.47 -7.24 -9.57
C THR A 224 1.32 -8.49 -9.70
N ARG A 225 2.40 -8.38 -10.45
CA ARG A 225 3.43 -9.42 -10.56
C ARG A 225 4.54 -9.13 -9.55
N VAL A 226 4.96 -10.14 -8.80
CA VAL A 226 6.14 -10.06 -7.94
C VAL A 226 7.38 -9.99 -8.82
N THR A 227 8.09 -8.87 -8.80
CA THR A 227 9.32 -8.67 -9.57
C THR A 227 10.58 -8.95 -8.77
N SER A 228 10.50 -8.84 -7.43
CA SER A 228 11.64 -9.12 -6.55
C SER A 228 11.21 -9.86 -5.29
N VAL A 229 12.00 -10.85 -4.90
CA VAL A 229 11.86 -11.58 -3.62
C VAL A 229 12.98 -11.25 -2.63
N LYS A 230 13.70 -10.15 -2.86
CA LYS A 230 14.79 -9.68 -2.00
C LYS A 230 14.31 -9.30 -0.59
N SER A 231 13.15 -8.66 -0.50
CA SER A 231 12.61 -8.24 0.79
C SER A 231 12.09 -9.43 1.61
N PRO A 232 12.37 -9.48 2.94
CA PRO A 232 11.80 -10.49 3.83
C PRO A 232 10.27 -10.55 3.81
N TRP A 233 9.58 -9.46 3.47
CA TRP A 233 8.13 -9.43 3.29
C TRP A 233 7.63 -10.38 2.19
N PHE A 234 8.49 -10.78 1.27
CA PHE A 234 8.20 -11.68 0.15
C PHE A 234 8.75 -13.10 0.37
N ALA A 235 9.00 -13.51 1.63
CA ALA A 235 9.57 -14.82 1.94
C ALA A 235 8.72 -16.01 1.46
N SER A 236 7.40 -15.85 1.39
CA SER A 236 6.43 -16.91 1.06
C SER A 236 5.92 -16.89 -0.38
N VAL A 237 6.47 -16.05 -1.25
CA VAL A 237 6.05 -15.93 -2.66
C VAL A 237 7.24 -16.10 -3.59
N ASN A 238 7.01 -16.34 -4.88
CA ASN A 238 8.06 -16.47 -5.89
C ASN A 238 8.09 -15.27 -6.82
N ALA A 239 9.26 -14.95 -7.35
CA ALA A 239 9.36 -14.00 -8.45
C ALA A 239 8.58 -14.51 -9.65
N GLY A 240 7.72 -13.67 -10.21
CA GLY A 240 6.79 -14.02 -11.27
C GLY A 240 5.37 -14.35 -10.81
N ASP A 241 5.14 -14.62 -9.52
CA ASP A 241 3.79 -14.84 -8.99
C ASP A 241 2.92 -13.60 -9.23
N VAL A 242 1.64 -13.82 -9.58
CA VAL A 242 0.68 -12.74 -9.84
C VAL A 242 -0.46 -12.81 -8.82
N PHE A 243 -0.77 -11.66 -8.23
CA PHE A 243 -1.82 -11.51 -7.24
C PHE A 243 -2.80 -10.41 -7.64
N ALA A 244 -4.09 -10.63 -7.38
CA ALA A 244 -5.09 -9.58 -7.42
C ALA A 244 -5.07 -8.85 -6.07
N ILE A 245 -4.76 -7.56 -6.08
CA ILE A 245 -4.64 -6.73 -4.87
C ILE A 245 -5.61 -5.55 -4.97
N PRO A 246 -6.38 -5.25 -3.92
CA PRO A 246 -7.19 -4.06 -3.90
C PRO A 246 -6.29 -2.82 -3.85
N VAL A 247 -6.51 -1.88 -4.75
CA VAL A 247 -5.88 -0.57 -4.74
C VAL A 247 -6.94 0.49 -4.44
N SER A 248 -6.58 1.45 -3.60
CA SER A 248 -7.47 2.56 -3.23
C SER A 248 -6.62 3.78 -2.87
N HIS A 249 -6.44 4.69 -3.83
CA HIS A 249 -5.62 5.88 -3.64
C HIS A 249 -5.92 6.98 -4.66
N GLY A 250 -5.71 8.23 -4.26
CA GLY A 250 -5.65 9.41 -5.13
C GLY A 250 -4.22 9.78 -5.53
N GLU A 251 -3.24 9.40 -4.70
CA GLU A 251 -1.82 9.68 -4.83
C GLU A 251 -1.00 8.39 -4.71
N GLY A 252 -1.00 7.58 -5.74
CA GLY A 252 -0.25 6.32 -5.79
C GLY A 252 0.74 6.24 -6.94
N ARG A 253 0.92 7.33 -7.71
CA ARG A 253 1.83 7.38 -8.84
C ARG A 253 3.26 7.61 -8.36
N PHE A 254 4.09 6.59 -8.49
CA PHE A 254 5.53 6.70 -8.20
C PHE A 254 6.24 7.46 -9.33
N MET A 255 7.01 8.47 -8.95
CA MET A 255 7.79 9.31 -9.86
C MET A 255 9.25 9.28 -9.46
N ALA A 256 10.11 8.94 -10.42
CA ALA A 256 11.56 9.00 -10.31
C ALA A 256 12.16 9.22 -11.71
N ASP A 257 13.40 9.67 -11.79
CA ASP A 257 14.11 9.71 -13.07
C ASP A 257 14.48 8.28 -13.56
N GLU A 258 14.77 8.16 -14.84
CA GLU A 258 15.08 6.87 -15.48
C GLU A 258 16.29 6.18 -14.84
N ALA A 259 17.33 6.94 -14.46
CA ALA A 259 18.52 6.41 -13.82
C ALA A 259 18.18 5.80 -12.44
N THR A 260 17.34 6.48 -11.68
CA THR A 260 16.84 5.97 -10.38
C THR A 260 16.01 4.72 -10.57
N VAL A 261 15.06 4.68 -11.51
CA VAL A 261 14.24 3.48 -11.79
C VAL A 261 15.11 2.30 -12.17
N LYS A 262 16.10 2.52 -13.04
CA LYS A 262 17.05 1.49 -13.45
C LYS A 262 17.85 0.95 -12.24
N MET A 263 18.39 1.83 -11.43
CA MET A 263 19.14 1.47 -10.22
C MET A 263 18.26 0.65 -9.24
N LEU A 264 17.01 1.06 -9.03
CA LEU A 264 16.07 0.34 -8.16
C LEU A 264 15.75 -1.07 -8.69
N ALA A 265 15.59 -1.19 -10.02
CA ALA A 265 15.35 -2.47 -10.68
C ALA A 265 16.57 -3.41 -10.55
N GLU A 266 17.76 -2.93 -10.86
CA GLU A 266 19.02 -3.69 -10.76
C GLU A 266 19.31 -4.13 -9.31
N ASN A 267 18.95 -3.31 -8.32
CA ASN A 267 19.11 -3.62 -6.91
C ASN A 267 18.01 -4.54 -6.35
N GLY A 268 17.00 -4.92 -7.15
CA GLY A 268 15.84 -5.70 -6.68
C GLY A 268 14.96 -4.96 -5.67
N GLN A 269 14.91 -3.62 -5.75
CA GLN A 269 14.12 -2.78 -4.84
C GLN A 269 12.70 -2.52 -5.37
N ILE A 270 12.40 -2.87 -6.61
CA ILE A 270 11.04 -2.86 -7.15
C ILE A 270 10.42 -4.23 -6.86
N ALA A 271 9.56 -4.28 -5.85
CA ALA A 271 9.02 -5.54 -5.34
C ALA A 271 7.90 -6.10 -6.21
N THR A 272 7.03 -5.24 -6.72
CA THR A 272 5.90 -5.63 -7.58
C THR A 272 5.72 -4.64 -8.72
N GLN A 273 5.08 -5.10 -9.78
CA GLN A 273 4.70 -4.31 -10.94
C GLN A 273 3.25 -4.61 -11.32
N TYR A 274 2.49 -3.58 -11.68
CA TYR A 274 1.16 -3.78 -12.24
C TYR A 274 1.23 -4.52 -13.57
N VAL A 275 0.32 -5.47 -13.75
CA VAL A 275 0.18 -6.25 -14.98
C VAL A 275 -1.31 -6.43 -15.29
N ASP A 276 -1.65 -6.69 -16.55
CA ASP A 276 -2.94 -7.21 -16.92
C ASP A 276 -2.95 -8.76 -16.90
N LEU A 277 -4.09 -9.38 -17.18
CA LEU A 277 -4.20 -10.84 -17.22
C LEU A 277 -3.38 -11.48 -18.34
N SER A 278 -2.96 -10.73 -19.36
CA SER A 278 -2.05 -11.17 -20.41
C SER A 278 -0.59 -11.01 -20.03
N LEU A 279 -0.30 -10.53 -18.81
CA LEU A 279 1.03 -10.19 -18.31
C LEU A 279 1.73 -9.05 -19.07
N ILE A 280 0.96 -8.26 -19.81
CA ILE A 280 1.45 -7.02 -20.39
C ILE A 280 1.57 -5.97 -19.27
N HIS A 281 2.69 -5.29 -19.21
CA HIS A 281 2.94 -4.26 -18.20
C HIS A 281 2.03 -3.04 -18.44
N ILE A 282 1.42 -2.57 -17.37
CA ILE A 282 0.59 -1.35 -17.38
C ILE A 282 1.44 -0.18 -16.94
#